data_f5e152f4f39731fdbd5a7664b4f34893
#
_entry.id   f5e152f4f39731fdbd5a7664b4f34893
#
_cell.length_a   1.000
_cell.length_b   1.000
_cell.length_c   1.000
_cell.angle_alpha   90.00
_cell.angle_beta   90.00
_cell.angle_gamma   90.00
#
_symmetry.space_group_name_H-M   'P 1'
#
loop_
_entity.id
_entity.type
_entity.pdbx_description
1 polymer ?
#
loop_
_entity_poly.entity_id
_entity_poly.type
_entity_poly.pdbx_seq_one_letter_code
_entity_poly.pdbx_strand_id
1 'polypeptide(L)'
;VMDRGIIHCLLISSFGLLTSPFAKCSFNQLTDTRRLLASILLVLIIGSPVDAIDRIRIAVSNPNMPNLTVAVAQKKGFFKDENIDAEIIRMNPNVAITALATADIDYCQLFGAVVGGAIAGLPVRIVAGFLDNWPMTLIAQPEYKSLKELKGKTLGISSFGATPDVGARMMLKQAGLDPDKDIKVLALGSDAARLTALKQRVVDVVVISPPADSQMEKQGYKILARAYELFSFPYLGLGTHTKKIKDKPEEIRRAIKATIRANRFIRENREEAVRTLVDWGKVERDYAYASYDALRNLFNVDGGVPEDGLKLVIDQARRSGKVSREVTPAEVVDLTFLREAQADLGVKGR
;
A
#
# COMPACT_ATOMS: atom_id res chain seq x y z
N VAL A 1 37.98 25.71 -39.34
CA VAL A 1 37.60 26.56 -40.46
C VAL A 1 36.44 27.43 -39.97
N MET A 2 36.67 28.61 -39.35
CA MET A 2 36.66 29.99 -39.97
C MET A 2 35.27 30.27 -40.60
N ASP A 3 34.55 31.36 -40.36
CA ASP A 3 34.94 32.80 -40.12
C ASP A 3 33.66 33.55 -39.67
N ARG A 4 33.66 34.41 -38.76
CA ARG A 4 33.72 35.90 -38.65
C ARG A 4 32.86 36.75 -39.61
N GLY A 5 32.22 37.78 -39.04
CA GLY A 5 31.80 39.06 -39.64
C GLY A 5 30.70 39.75 -38.83
N ILE A 6 30.84 40.59 -37.91
CA ILE A 6 31.28 41.99 -37.67
C ILE A 6 30.96 42.93 -38.83
N ILE A 7 30.29 44.05 -38.51
CA ILE A 7 30.44 45.45 -38.96
C ILE A 7 29.18 46.22 -38.53
N HIS A 8 29.17 47.06 -37.54
CA HIS A 8 29.66 48.48 -37.45
C HIS A 8 28.96 49.45 -38.43
N CYS A 9 28.38 50.49 -38.00
CA CYS A 9 28.78 51.90 -37.82
C CYS A 9 27.60 52.82 -38.22
N LEU A 10 27.29 53.90 -37.73
CA LEU A 10 27.78 55.13 -37.19
C LEU A 10 26.71 56.23 -37.38
N LEU A 11 26.46 56.99 -36.34
CA LEU A 11 26.39 58.45 -36.21
C LEU A 11 26.03 59.33 -37.43
N ILE A 12 25.20 60.35 -37.21
CA ILE A 12 25.48 61.77 -37.27
C ILE A 12 24.26 62.63 -36.90
N SER A 13 24.35 63.36 -35.89
CA SER A 13 24.01 64.69 -35.45
C SER A 13 23.43 65.68 -36.50
N SER A 14 22.47 66.51 -36.11
CA SER A 14 22.59 67.97 -36.16
C SER A 14 21.35 68.70 -35.69
N PHE A 15 21.50 69.54 -34.75
CA PHE A 15 20.93 70.85 -34.44
C PHE A 15 19.68 71.38 -35.16
N GLY A 16 18.78 71.92 -34.36
CA GLY A 16 17.74 72.89 -34.77
C GLY A 16 16.93 73.38 -33.56
N LEU A 17 17.32 74.51 -33.03
CA LEU A 17 16.55 75.31 -32.05
C LEU A 17 15.23 75.82 -32.69
N LEU A 18 14.15 75.89 -31.89
CA LEU A 18 13.44 77.15 -31.54
C LEU A 18 11.97 76.88 -31.06
N THR A 19 11.66 77.54 -29.94
CA THR A 19 10.38 78.14 -29.52
C THR A 19 9.26 77.24 -28.96
N SER A 20 9.08 77.45 -27.67
CA SER A 20 7.83 77.24 -26.87
C SER A 20 6.64 78.06 -27.46
N PRO A 21 5.42 77.63 -27.28
CA PRO A 21 4.74 78.04 -26.06
C PRO A 21 3.83 77.02 -25.40
N PHE A 22 3.60 77.26 -24.14
CA PHE A 22 2.60 76.65 -23.23
C PHE A 22 1.36 76.10 -23.91
N ALA A 23 1.10 74.77 -23.66
CA ALA A 23 -0.21 74.21 -23.81
C ALA A 23 -0.48 73.21 -22.70
N LYS A 24 -1.43 73.52 -21.90
CA LYS A 24 -2.19 72.78 -20.91
C LYS A 24 -1.97 71.26 -20.93
N CYS A 25 -1.27 70.70 -19.97
CA CYS A 25 -1.27 69.29 -19.68
C CYS A 25 -2.59 68.94 -19.04
N SER A 26 -3.47 68.23 -19.77
CA SER A 26 -4.75 67.83 -19.35
C SER A 26 -4.71 66.70 -18.34
N PHE A 27 -5.57 66.75 -17.36
CA PHE A 27 -5.77 65.91 -16.15
C PHE A 27 -6.15 64.47 -16.44
N ASN A 28 -5.87 63.91 -17.62
CA ASN A 28 -6.37 62.60 -18.04
C ASN A 28 -5.32 61.47 -17.97
N GLN A 29 -4.06 61.73 -17.62
CA GLN A 29 -3.03 60.67 -17.53
C GLN A 29 -3.03 59.95 -16.18
N LEU A 30 -3.64 60.48 -15.14
CA LEU A 30 -3.67 59.86 -13.80
C LEU A 30 -4.72 58.74 -13.66
N THR A 31 -5.70 58.64 -14.58
CA THR A 31 -6.73 57.59 -14.57
C THR A 31 -6.25 56.32 -15.25
N ASP A 32 -5.34 56.39 -16.22
CA ASP A 32 -4.86 55.21 -16.95
C ASP A 32 -3.84 54.41 -16.16
N THR A 33 -2.95 55.09 -15.39
CA THR A 33 -2.00 54.38 -14.50
C THR A 33 -2.69 53.64 -13.36
N ARG A 34 -3.81 54.18 -12.81
CA ARG A 34 -4.62 53.47 -11.80
C ARG A 34 -5.34 52.25 -12.37
N ARG A 35 -5.80 52.31 -13.63
CA ARG A 35 -6.44 51.19 -14.34
C ARG A 35 -5.40 50.13 -14.71
N LEU A 36 -4.20 50.48 -15.11
CA LEU A 36 -3.09 49.53 -15.37
C LEU A 36 -2.64 48.82 -14.10
N LEU A 37 -2.48 49.57 -12.99
CA LEU A 37 -2.11 49.01 -11.70
C LEU A 37 -3.23 48.09 -11.12
N ALA A 38 -4.50 48.44 -11.30
CA ALA A 38 -5.64 47.58 -10.90
C ALA A 38 -5.73 46.33 -11.78
N SER A 39 -5.40 46.39 -13.07
CA SER A 39 -5.38 45.21 -13.97
C SER A 39 -4.18 44.30 -13.67
N ILE A 40 -3.03 44.83 -13.31
CA ILE A 40 -1.85 44.04 -12.89
C ILE A 40 -2.10 43.38 -11.51
N LEU A 41 -2.77 44.07 -10.59
CA LEU A 41 -3.12 43.51 -9.28
C LEU A 41 -4.18 42.41 -9.41
N LEU A 42 -5.13 42.52 -10.37
CA LEU A 42 -6.16 41.51 -10.62
C LEU A 42 -5.59 40.24 -11.27
N VAL A 43 -4.55 40.32 -12.10
CA VAL A 43 -3.85 39.17 -12.70
C VAL A 43 -2.97 38.44 -11.68
N LEU A 44 -2.50 39.10 -10.64
CA LEU A 44 -1.72 38.47 -9.55
C LEU A 44 -2.60 37.69 -8.54
N ILE A 45 -3.93 37.92 -8.52
CA ILE A 45 -4.86 37.29 -7.58
C ILE A 45 -5.47 35.98 -8.17
N ILE A 46 -5.35 35.74 -9.49
CA ILE A 46 -5.97 34.56 -10.15
C ILE A 46 -4.95 33.43 -10.39
N GLY A 47 -3.72 33.60 -9.98
CA GLY A 47 -2.74 32.51 -9.91
C GLY A 47 -2.96 31.66 -8.68
N SER A 48 -4.07 30.91 -8.58
CA SER A 48 -4.09 29.75 -7.69
C SER A 48 -2.89 28.89 -8.09
N PRO A 49 -1.99 28.53 -7.17
CA PRO A 49 -0.95 27.58 -7.51
C PRO A 49 -1.68 26.33 -8.03
N VAL A 50 -1.47 25.99 -9.29
CA VAL A 50 -1.79 24.65 -9.76
C VAL A 50 -0.91 23.76 -8.90
N ASP A 51 -1.50 23.13 -7.88
CA ASP A 51 -0.78 22.20 -7.03
C ASP A 51 -0.11 21.17 -7.95
N ALA A 52 1.21 21.17 -7.94
CA ALA A 52 1.98 20.24 -8.76
C ALA A 52 1.56 18.81 -8.37
N ILE A 53 1.27 17.97 -9.38
CA ILE A 53 0.91 16.58 -9.15
C ILE A 53 2.07 15.89 -8.43
N ASP A 54 1.82 15.35 -7.23
CA ASP A 54 2.82 14.56 -6.52
C ASP A 54 2.98 13.19 -7.20
N ARG A 55 4.19 12.91 -7.66
CA ARG A 55 4.54 11.58 -8.20
C ARG A 55 5.03 10.71 -7.09
N ILE A 56 4.41 9.53 -6.94
CA ILE A 56 4.76 8.57 -5.91
C ILE A 56 5.01 7.18 -6.49
N ARG A 57 5.93 6.43 -5.86
CA ARG A 57 6.24 5.04 -6.19
C ARG A 57 5.82 4.13 -5.04
N ILE A 58 4.99 3.12 -5.36
CA ILE A 58 4.41 2.21 -4.38
C ILE A 58 4.88 0.78 -4.66
N ALA A 59 5.63 0.16 -3.76
CA ALA A 59 6.02 -1.23 -3.88
C ALA A 59 4.90 -2.18 -3.47
N VAL A 60 4.68 -3.20 -4.30
CA VAL A 60 3.79 -4.34 -4.04
C VAL A 60 4.57 -5.64 -4.24
N SER A 61 4.17 -6.72 -3.53
CA SER A 61 4.82 -8.03 -3.72
C SER A 61 4.35 -8.73 -5.01
N ASN A 62 3.05 -8.74 -5.25
CA ASN A 62 2.45 -9.43 -6.38
C ASN A 62 1.17 -8.72 -6.86
N PRO A 63 0.85 -8.78 -8.16
CA PRO A 63 -0.42 -8.31 -8.68
C PRO A 63 -1.52 -9.36 -8.46
N ASN A 64 -2.03 -9.45 -7.23
CA ASN A 64 -3.05 -10.41 -6.80
C ASN A 64 -4.12 -9.74 -5.95
N MET A 65 -5.16 -10.49 -5.57
CA MET A 65 -6.29 -9.96 -4.82
C MET A 65 -5.89 -9.21 -3.54
N PRO A 66 -5.01 -9.71 -2.64
CA PRO A 66 -4.62 -8.96 -1.46
C PRO A 66 -4.04 -7.57 -1.75
N ASN A 67 -3.27 -7.41 -2.83
CA ASN A 67 -2.64 -6.15 -3.20
C ASN A 67 -3.53 -5.22 -4.06
N LEU A 68 -4.81 -5.54 -4.22
CA LEU A 68 -5.72 -4.87 -5.16
C LEU A 68 -5.98 -3.39 -4.82
N THR A 69 -5.83 -2.98 -3.57
CA THR A 69 -6.07 -1.61 -3.08
C THR A 69 -5.45 -0.54 -3.98
N VAL A 70 -4.14 -0.61 -4.22
CA VAL A 70 -3.44 0.42 -5.01
C VAL A 70 -3.78 0.35 -6.50
N ALA A 71 -4.04 -0.84 -7.04
CA ALA A 71 -4.45 -1.00 -8.43
C ALA A 71 -5.84 -0.38 -8.67
N VAL A 72 -6.78 -0.57 -7.74
CA VAL A 72 -8.08 0.08 -7.79
C VAL A 72 -7.94 1.59 -7.60
N ALA A 73 -7.15 2.05 -6.63
CA ALA A 73 -6.92 3.48 -6.42
C ALA A 73 -6.36 4.17 -7.68
N GLN A 74 -5.44 3.51 -8.39
CA GLN A 74 -4.88 4.00 -9.64
C GLN A 74 -5.92 3.93 -10.78
N LYS A 75 -6.53 2.78 -11.01
CA LYS A 75 -7.41 2.54 -12.18
C LYS A 75 -8.73 3.32 -12.08
N LYS A 76 -9.26 3.52 -10.88
CA LYS A 76 -10.48 4.30 -10.63
C LYS A 76 -10.24 5.79 -10.47
N GLY A 77 -8.99 6.23 -10.54
CA GLY A 77 -8.64 7.63 -10.48
C GLY A 77 -8.61 8.21 -9.06
N PHE A 78 -8.75 7.40 -7.99
CA PHE A 78 -8.76 7.92 -6.62
C PHE A 78 -7.45 8.61 -6.24
N PHE A 79 -6.31 8.16 -6.76
CA PHE A 79 -5.05 8.91 -6.62
C PHE A 79 -5.08 10.23 -7.38
N LYS A 80 -5.63 10.25 -8.61
CA LYS A 80 -5.74 11.49 -9.41
C LYS A 80 -6.66 12.52 -8.78
N ASP A 81 -7.78 12.08 -8.18
CA ASP A 81 -8.70 12.93 -7.44
C ASP A 81 -8.01 13.62 -6.25
N GLU A 82 -6.98 12.99 -5.71
CA GLU A 82 -6.14 13.51 -4.62
C GLU A 82 -4.84 14.18 -5.16
N ASN A 83 -4.80 14.54 -6.44
CA ASN A 83 -3.65 15.16 -7.09
C ASN A 83 -2.34 14.35 -6.95
N ILE A 84 -2.44 13.01 -7.07
CA ILE A 84 -1.33 12.07 -6.99
C ILE A 84 -1.23 11.27 -8.31
N ASP A 85 -0.01 11.18 -8.86
CA ASP A 85 0.35 10.25 -9.94
C ASP A 85 1.15 9.09 -9.34
N ALA A 86 0.52 7.91 -9.23
CA ALA A 86 1.09 6.75 -8.55
C ALA A 86 1.64 5.72 -9.54
N GLU A 87 2.92 5.39 -9.41
CA GLU A 87 3.57 4.27 -10.07
C GLU A 87 3.57 3.05 -9.14
N ILE A 88 3.02 1.92 -9.60
CA ILE A 88 2.99 0.67 -8.84
C ILE A 88 4.12 -0.23 -9.31
N ILE A 89 5.04 -0.58 -8.42
CA ILE A 89 6.25 -1.34 -8.75
C ILE A 89 6.22 -2.69 -8.03
N ARG A 90 6.36 -3.78 -8.78
CA ARG A 90 6.51 -5.11 -8.19
C ARG A 90 7.94 -5.30 -7.68
N MET A 91 8.08 -5.60 -6.38
CA MET A 91 9.38 -5.80 -5.73
C MET A 91 9.36 -7.02 -4.81
N ASN A 92 10.53 -7.68 -4.71
CA ASN A 92 10.76 -8.65 -3.64
C ASN A 92 10.71 -7.93 -2.27
N PRO A 93 10.14 -8.53 -1.20
CA PRO A 93 10.01 -7.90 0.11
C PRO A 93 11.31 -7.31 0.68
N ASN A 94 12.43 -8.02 0.56
CA ASN A 94 13.72 -7.54 1.07
C ASN A 94 14.24 -6.33 0.27
N VAL A 95 13.99 -6.30 -1.05
CA VAL A 95 14.35 -5.15 -1.90
C VAL A 95 13.44 -3.97 -1.58
N ALA A 96 12.14 -4.20 -1.42
CA ALA A 96 11.15 -3.16 -1.14
C ALA A 96 11.45 -2.43 0.18
N ILE A 97 11.80 -3.16 1.26
CA ILE A 97 12.09 -2.50 2.55
C ILE A 97 13.40 -1.70 2.50
N THR A 98 14.41 -2.18 1.77
CA THR A 98 15.64 -1.43 1.57
C THR A 98 15.40 -0.17 0.76
N ALA A 99 14.69 -0.28 -0.37
CA ALA A 99 14.33 0.87 -1.21
C ALA A 99 13.46 1.90 -0.48
N LEU A 100 12.55 1.45 0.42
CA LEU A 100 11.78 2.34 1.28
C LEU A 100 12.69 3.07 2.28
N ALA A 101 13.62 2.36 2.91
CA ALA A 101 14.53 2.93 3.90
C ALA A 101 15.53 3.95 3.29
N THR A 102 15.89 3.78 2.02
CA THR A 102 16.73 4.73 1.25
C THR A 102 15.92 5.83 0.55
N ALA A 103 14.59 5.82 0.67
CA ALA A 103 13.66 6.72 -0.02
C ALA A 103 13.73 6.63 -1.57
N ASP A 104 14.15 5.49 -2.12
CA ASP A 104 14.08 5.19 -3.55
C ASP A 104 12.64 4.89 -4.01
N ILE A 105 11.77 4.50 -3.08
CA ILE A 105 10.33 4.44 -3.24
C ILE A 105 9.64 5.21 -2.11
N ASP A 106 8.41 5.64 -2.36
CA ASP A 106 7.64 6.46 -1.42
C ASP A 106 6.84 5.62 -0.42
N TYR A 107 6.29 4.51 -0.89
CA TYR A 107 5.44 3.63 -0.10
C TYR A 107 5.70 2.16 -0.35
N CYS A 108 5.44 1.35 0.68
CA CYS A 108 5.49 -0.11 0.61
C CYS A 108 4.24 -0.70 1.26
N GLN A 109 3.57 -1.65 0.58
CA GLN A 109 2.36 -2.28 1.11
C GLN A 109 2.64 -3.41 2.11
N LEU A 110 3.86 -3.90 2.23
CA LEU A 110 4.23 -5.09 3.01
C LEU A 110 4.30 -4.77 4.51
N PHE A 111 3.17 -4.83 5.20
CA PHE A 111 3.02 -4.42 6.60
C PHE A 111 4.09 -5.05 7.51
N GLY A 112 4.22 -6.38 7.50
CA GLY A 112 5.19 -7.09 8.34
C GLY A 112 6.65 -6.75 8.03
N ALA A 113 7.00 -6.49 6.75
CA ALA A 113 8.35 -6.08 6.37
C ALA A 113 8.68 -4.67 6.87
N VAL A 114 7.72 -3.75 6.80
CA VAL A 114 7.89 -2.38 7.32
C VAL A 114 8.04 -2.40 8.84
N VAL A 115 7.19 -3.16 9.56
CA VAL A 115 7.31 -3.34 11.03
C VAL A 115 8.66 -3.94 11.39
N GLY A 116 9.08 -5.01 10.70
CA GLY A 116 10.40 -5.63 10.93
C GLY A 116 11.55 -4.67 10.68
N GLY A 117 11.48 -3.89 9.60
CA GLY A 117 12.47 -2.84 9.29
C GLY A 117 12.54 -1.76 10.37
N ALA A 118 11.40 -1.27 10.85
CA ALA A 118 11.34 -0.29 11.94
C ALA A 118 11.96 -0.83 13.23
N ILE A 119 11.68 -2.09 13.59
CA ILE A 119 12.27 -2.78 14.75
C ILE A 119 13.78 -2.93 14.61
N ALA A 120 14.26 -3.16 13.38
CA ALA A 120 15.69 -3.23 13.06
C ALA A 120 16.36 -1.83 13.00
N GLY A 121 15.63 -0.75 13.26
CA GLY A 121 16.16 0.62 13.28
C GLY A 121 16.10 1.36 11.95
N LEU A 122 15.46 0.80 10.91
CA LEU A 122 15.25 1.53 9.66
C LEU A 122 14.25 2.68 9.85
N PRO A 123 14.44 3.81 9.15
CA PRO A 123 13.60 5.01 9.31
C PRO A 123 12.27 4.87 8.56
N VAL A 124 11.48 3.87 8.89
CA VAL A 124 10.20 3.54 8.24
C VAL A 124 9.08 3.38 9.27
N ARG A 125 7.83 3.68 8.88
CA ARG A 125 6.62 3.53 9.70
C ARG A 125 5.44 3.13 8.84
N ILE A 126 4.49 2.41 9.43
CA ILE A 126 3.14 2.20 8.88
C ILE A 126 2.30 3.45 9.16
N VAL A 127 1.56 3.91 8.17
CA VAL A 127 0.66 5.08 8.28
C VAL A 127 -0.82 4.73 8.06
N ALA A 128 -1.12 3.54 7.49
CA ALA A 128 -2.50 3.02 7.39
C ALA A 128 -2.51 1.51 7.19
N GLY A 129 -3.63 0.86 7.55
CA GLY A 129 -3.90 -0.56 7.29
C GLY A 129 -4.76 -0.75 6.02
N PHE A 130 -4.55 -1.85 5.29
CA PHE A 130 -5.35 -2.22 4.12
C PHE A 130 -6.08 -3.54 4.29
N LEU A 131 -5.38 -4.57 4.78
CA LEU A 131 -5.95 -5.87 5.14
C LEU A 131 -5.63 -6.18 6.59
N ASP A 132 -6.67 -6.44 7.38
CA ASP A 132 -6.55 -6.64 8.83
C ASP A 132 -6.11 -8.05 9.19
N ASN A 133 -6.15 -8.99 8.24
CA ASN A 133 -5.93 -10.40 8.53
C ASN A 133 -5.17 -11.11 7.42
N TRP A 134 -4.47 -12.17 7.80
CA TRP A 134 -3.81 -13.07 6.86
C TRP A 134 -4.81 -13.95 6.12
N PRO A 135 -4.78 -13.96 4.79
CA PRO A 135 -5.59 -14.87 3.99
C PRO A 135 -4.95 -16.27 3.93
N MET A 136 -4.80 -16.94 5.08
CA MET A 136 -4.20 -18.27 5.19
C MET A 136 -5.21 -19.27 5.75
N THR A 137 -5.22 -20.47 5.17
CA THR A 137 -6.13 -21.56 5.51
C THR A 137 -5.35 -22.85 5.74
N LEU A 138 -5.66 -23.57 6.81
CA LEU A 138 -5.24 -24.95 7.00
C LEU A 138 -6.28 -25.87 6.39
N ILE A 139 -5.89 -26.61 5.36
CA ILE A 139 -6.73 -27.59 4.69
C ILE A 139 -6.11 -28.98 4.80
N ALA A 140 -6.94 -29.96 5.13
CA ALA A 140 -6.50 -31.31 5.49
C ALA A 140 -7.22 -32.37 4.67
N GLN A 141 -6.74 -33.63 4.81
CA GLN A 141 -7.40 -34.82 4.29
C GLN A 141 -8.84 -34.92 4.80
N PRO A 142 -9.75 -35.54 4.05
CA PRO A 142 -11.18 -35.60 4.36
C PRO A 142 -11.53 -36.18 5.73
N GLU A 143 -10.69 -37.06 6.24
CA GLU A 143 -10.92 -37.76 7.52
C GLU A 143 -10.76 -36.87 8.75
N TYR A 144 -10.00 -35.75 8.68
CA TYR A 144 -9.80 -34.88 9.83
C TYR A 144 -10.95 -33.87 9.99
N LYS A 145 -11.43 -33.73 11.23
CA LYS A 145 -12.57 -32.86 11.59
C LYS A 145 -12.17 -31.67 12.45
N SER A 146 -10.97 -31.69 13.02
CA SER A 146 -10.49 -30.64 13.90
C SER A 146 -8.97 -30.50 13.88
N LEU A 147 -8.45 -29.33 14.27
CA LEU A 147 -7.01 -29.12 14.41
C LEU A 147 -6.38 -30.06 15.44
N LYS A 148 -7.10 -30.46 16.50
CA LYS A 148 -6.58 -31.35 17.55
C LYS A 148 -6.21 -32.74 17.02
N GLU A 149 -6.89 -33.21 15.98
CA GLU A 149 -6.60 -34.50 15.35
C GLU A 149 -5.32 -34.52 14.54
N LEU A 150 -4.70 -33.34 14.34
CA LEU A 150 -3.41 -33.22 13.66
C LEU A 150 -2.21 -33.59 14.53
N LYS A 151 -2.42 -33.92 15.80
CA LYS A 151 -1.29 -34.38 16.67
C LYS A 151 -0.63 -35.62 16.09
N GLY A 152 0.71 -35.55 15.92
CA GLY A 152 1.52 -36.60 15.31
C GLY A 152 1.48 -36.64 13.79
N LYS A 153 0.74 -35.73 13.14
CA LYS A 153 0.52 -35.65 11.68
C LYS A 153 1.56 -34.77 11.00
N THR A 154 1.54 -34.75 9.66
CA THR A 154 2.50 -34.01 8.84
C THR A 154 1.87 -32.79 8.18
N LEU A 155 2.43 -31.62 8.43
CA LEU A 155 2.06 -30.33 7.86
C LEU A 155 2.99 -29.94 6.71
N GLY A 156 2.42 -29.62 5.54
CA GLY A 156 3.14 -29.00 4.43
C GLY A 156 3.13 -27.47 4.50
N ILE A 157 4.31 -26.85 4.52
CA ILE A 157 4.53 -25.40 4.51
C ILE A 157 5.31 -24.96 3.25
N SER A 158 5.45 -23.65 3.03
CA SER A 158 6.29 -23.14 1.93
C SER A 158 7.79 -23.27 2.25
N SER A 159 8.23 -22.64 3.31
CA SER A 159 9.59 -22.72 3.87
C SER A 159 9.54 -22.31 5.34
N PHE A 160 10.49 -22.79 6.12
CA PHE A 160 10.56 -22.46 7.54
C PHE A 160 10.74 -20.96 7.78
N GLY A 161 9.96 -20.39 8.71
CA GLY A 161 9.97 -18.97 9.06
C GLY A 161 9.26 -18.03 8.06
N ALA A 162 8.81 -18.55 6.92
CA ALA A 162 7.99 -17.77 5.99
C ALA A 162 6.56 -17.55 6.52
N THR A 163 5.85 -16.55 5.95
CA THR A 163 4.48 -16.20 6.36
C THR A 163 3.52 -17.40 6.46
N PRO A 164 3.49 -18.36 5.50
CA PRO A 164 2.64 -19.55 5.64
C PRO A 164 3.01 -20.45 6.83
N ASP A 165 4.29 -20.66 7.11
CA ASP A 165 4.74 -21.43 8.28
C ASP A 165 4.31 -20.76 9.59
N VAL A 166 4.58 -19.44 9.69
CA VAL A 166 4.21 -18.68 10.89
C VAL A 166 2.69 -18.71 11.12
N GLY A 167 1.89 -18.51 10.06
CA GLY A 167 0.44 -18.56 10.14
C GLY A 167 -0.08 -19.93 10.57
N ALA A 168 0.45 -21.00 9.99
CA ALA A 168 0.09 -22.36 10.36
C ALA A 168 0.41 -22.67 11.83
N ARG A 169 1.61 -22.29 12.30
CA ARG A 169 2.03 -22.47 13.70
C ARG A 169 1.13 -21.68 14.66
N MET A 170 0.73 -20.47 14.29
CA MET A 170 -0.19 -19.66 15.10
C MET A 170 -1.57 -20.32 15.20
N MET A 171 -2.12 -20.82 14.08
CA MET A 171 -3.40 -21.55 14.08
C MET A 171 -3.35 -22.83 14.93
N LEU A 172 -2.25 -23.60 14.86
CA LEU A 172 -2.05 -24.79 15.68
C LEU A 172 -1.95 -24.45 17.18
N LYS A 173 -1.20 -23.40 17.53
CA LYS A 173 -1.12 -22.93 18.94
C LYS A 173 -2.46 -22.50 19.50
N GLN A 174 -3.30 -21.83 18.70
CA GLN A 174 -4.64 -21.44 19.07
C GLN A 174 -5.53 -22.65 19.41
N ALA A 175 -5.27 -23.79 18.76
CA ALA A 175 -5.95 -25.06 19.04
C ALA A 175 -5.35 -25.87 20.22
N GLY A 176 -4.30 -25.33 20.87
CA GLY A 176 -3.61 -25.97 22.00
C GLY A 176 -2.55 -27.01 21.59
N LEU A 177 -2.12 -27.03 20.32
CA LEU A 177 -1.01 -27.86 19.85
C LEU A 177 0.32 -27.10 19.93
N ASP A 178 1.38 -27.81 20.32
CA ASP A 178 2.77 -27.31 20.17
C ASP A 178 3.29 -27.65 18.76
N PRO A 179 3.43 -26.63 17.85
CA PRO A 179 3.81 -26.90 16.47
C PRO A 179 5.25 -27.40 16.31
N ASP A 180 6.06 -27.36 17.36
CA ASP A 180 7.43 -27.87 17.34
C ASP A 180 7.54 -29.31 17.85
N LYS A 181 6.54 -29.78 18.62
CA LYS A 181 6.54 -31.12 19.23
C LYS A 181 5.42 -32.03 18.72
N ASP A 182 4.23 -31.44 18.48
CA ASP A 182 3.03 -32.20 18.20
C ASP A 182 2.80 -32.44 16.71
N ILE A 183 3.58 -31.84 15.80
CA ILE A 183 3.40 -31.99 14.35
C ILE A 183 4.73 -32.10 13.62
N LYS A 184 4.78 -32.93 12.57
CA LYS A 184 5.92 -32.97 11.64
C LYS A 184 5.74 -31.92 10.57
N VAL A 185 6.80 -31.16 10.21
CA VAL A 185 6.72 -30.08 9.23
C VAL A 185 7.62 -30.38 8.03
N LEU A 186 7.05 -30.28 6.82
CA LEU A 186 7.78 -30.41 5.55
C LEU A 186 7.69 -29.10 4.76
N ALA A 187 8.85 -28.58 4.35
CA ALA A 187 8.94 -27.44 3.45
C ALA A 187 8.82 -27.90 2.00
N LEU A 188 7.73 -27.49 1.33
CA LEU A 188 7.31 -27.98 0.00
C LEU A 188 7.25 -26.87 -1.05
N GLY A 189 7.56 -25.62 -0.69
CA GLY A 189 7.58 -24.49 -1.62
C GLY A 189 6.21 -23.92 -1.95
N SER A 190 5.83 -23.91 -3.25
CA SER A 190 4.62 -23.24 -3.75
C SER A 190 3.31 -23.87 -3.26
N ASP A 191 2.20 -23.13 -3.34
CA ASP A 191 0.86 -23.64 -3.05
C ASP A 191 0.56 -24.88 -3.92
N ALA A 192 0.92 -24.85 -5.19
CA ALA A 192 0.72 -25.99 -6.09
C ALA A 192 1.46 -27.25 -5.64
N ALA A 193 2.71 -27.12 -5.18
CA ALA A 193 3.48 -28.25 -4.67
C ALA A 193 2.87 -28.80 -3.37
N ARG A 194 2.43 -27.93 -2.45
CA ARG A 194 1.75 -28.33 -1.22
C ARG A 194 0.44 -29.06 -1.50
N LEU A 195 -0.36 -28.54 -2.43
CA LEU A 195 -1.61 -29.19 -2.85
C LEU A 195 -1.38 -30.56 -3.51
N THR A 196 -0.32 -30.68 -4.33
CA THR A 196 0.06 -31.97 -4.91
C THR A 196 0.45 -32.97 -3.82
N ALA A 197 1.26 -32.55 -2.85
CA ALA A 197 1.65 -33.42 -1.72
C ALA A 197 0.44 -33.84 -0.86
N LEU A 198 -0.54 -32.95 -0.64
CA LEU A 198 -1.79 -33.27 0.03
C LEU A 198 -2.60 -34.32 -0.75
N LYS A 199 -2.76 -34.13 -2.07
CA LYS A 199 -3.47 -35.07 -2.95
C LYS A 199 -2.81 -36.46 -2.99
N GLN A 200 -1.50 -36.50 -2.95
CA GLN A 200 -0.71 -37.74 -2.92
C GLN A 200 -0.58 -38.34 -1.51
N ARG A 201 -1.21 -37.77 -0.48
CA ARG A 201 -1.12 -38.19 0.92
C ARG A 201 0.30 -38.23 1.49
N VAL A 202 1.21 -37.42 0.94
CA VAL A 202 2.57 -37.20 1.48
C VAL A 202 2.48 -36.40 2.78
N VAL A 203 1.47 -35.51 2.86
CA VAL A 203 1.15 -34.72 4.05
C VAL A 203 -0.32 -34.85 4.40
N ASP A 204 -0.65 -34.69 5.68
CA ASP A 204 -2.01 -34.77 6.21
C ASP A 204 -2.76 -33.43 6.10
N VAL A 205 -2.04 -32.32 6.20
CA VAL A 205 -2.55 -30.95 6.17
C VAL A 205 -1.57 -30.03 5.48
N VAL A 206 -2.08 -29.00 4.82
CA VAL A 206 -1.26 -27.93 4.22
C VAL A 206 -1.80 -26.57 4.59
N VAL A 207 -0.91 -25.57 4.64
CA VAL A 207 -1.31 -24.17 4.69
C VAL A 207 -1.29 -23.59 3.29
N ILE A 208 -2.40 -23.00 2.86
CA ILE A 208 -2.57 -22.40 1.52
C ILE A 208 -3.36 -21.10 1.61
N SER A 209 -3.38 -20.37 0.48
CA SER A 209 -4.14 -19.12 0.38
C SER A 209 -5.41 -19.30 -0.44
N PRO A 210 -6.50 -18.55 -0.16
CA PRO A 210 -7.64 -18.45 -1.05
C PRO A 210 -7.24 -17.99 -2.46
N PRO A 211 -7.96 -18.44 -3.50
CA PRO A 211 -9.15 -19.28 -3.51
C PRO A 211 -8.87 -20.79 -3.58
N ALA A 212 -7.60 -21.21 -3.49
CA ALA A 212 -7.23 -22.62 -3.63
C ALA A 212 -7.87 -23.50 -2.53
N ASP A 213 -8.06 -22.97 -1.33
CA ASP A 213 -8.77 -23.62 -0.23
C ASP A 213 -10.21 -23.98 -0.61
N SER A 214 -10.98 -23.05 -1.16
CA SER A 214 -12.36 -23.29 -1.59
C SER A 214 -12.45 -24.28 -2.76
N GLN A 215 -11.45 -24.31 -3.63
CA GLN A 215 -11.39 -25.31 -4.71
C GLN A 215 -11.16 -26.71 -4.16
N MET A 216 -10.29 -26.86 -3.16
CA MET A 216 -10.01 -28.13 -2.51
C MET A 216 -11.19 -28.60 -1.65
N GLU A 217 -11.87 -27.69 -0.96
CA GLU A 217 -13.09 -28.00 -0.20
C GLU A 217 -14.16 -28.63 -1.09
N LYS A 218 -14.38 -28.10 -2.31
CA LYS A 218 -15.27 -28.68 -3.31
C LYS A 218 -14.85 -30.09 -3.77
N GLN A 219 -13.57 -30.45 -3.63
CA GLN A 219 -13.03 -31.78 -3.92
C GLN A 219 -13.09 -32.71 -2.71
N GLY A 220 -13.71 -32.29 -1.59
CA GLY A 220 -13.93 -33.12 -0.39
C GLY A 220 -12.90 -32.95 0.71
N TYR A 221 -11.84 -32.15 0.51
CA TYR A 221 -10.87 -31.83 1.56
C TYR A 221 -11.49 -30.96 2.65
N LYS A 222 -10.91 -30.94 3.84
CA LYS A 222 -11.47 -30.24 5.01
C LYS A 222 -10.70 -28.96 5.32
N ILE A 223 -11.39 -27.85 5.34
CA ILE A 223 -10.89 -26.61 5.94
C ILE A 223 -11.00 -26.76 7.45
N LEU A 224 -9.86 -26.83 8.13
CA LEU A 224 -9.80 -26.96 9.59
C LEU A 224 -9.68 -25.62 10.31
N ALA A 225 -9.09 -24.63 9.66
CA ALA A 225 -8.94 -23.28 10.21
C ALA A 225 -8.66 -22.27 9.12
N ARG A 226 -9.19 -21.07 9.29
CA ARG A 226 -8.79 -19.87 8.55
C ARG A 226 -8.19 -18.88 9.53
N ALA A 227 -7.00 -18.39 9.25
CA ALA A 227 -6.28 -17.47 10.14
C ALA A 227 -7.13 -16.23 10.47
N TYR A 228 -7.83 -15.67 9.49
CA TYR A 228 -8.67 -14.49 9.65
C TYR A 228 -9.96 -14.69 10.49
N GLU A 229 -10.31 -15.94 10.82
CA GLU A 229 -11.39 -16.27 11.74
C GLU A 229 -10.90 -16.44 13.19
N LEU A 230 -9.59 -16.67 13.38
CA LEU A 230 -9.00 -17.02 14.68
C LEU A 230 -8.31 -15.83 15.36
N PHE A 231 -7.70 -14.96 14.60
CA PHE A 231 -6.95 -13.81 15.14
C PHE A 231 -6.84 -12.66 14.13
N SER A 232 -6.74 -11.44 14.64
CA SER A 232 -6.37 -10.29 13.82
C SER A 232 -4.87 -10.28 13.61
N PHE A 233 -4.43 -10.07 12.36
CA PHE A 233 -3.02 -9.95 12.01
C PHE A 233 -2.88 -9.03 10.79
N PRO A 234 -2.63 -7.73 10.94
CA PRO A 234 -2.46 -6.81 9.84
C PRO A 234 -1.48 -7.34 8.79
N TYR A 235 -1.99 -7.55 7.59
CA TYR A 235 -1.23 -8.22 6.53
C TYR A 235 -0.64 -7.23 5.53
N LEU A 236 -1.46 -6.29 5.05
CA LEU A 236 -1.05 -5.24 4.14
C LEU A 236 -1.47 -3.87 4.67
N GLY A 237 -0.72 -2.84 4.31
CA GLY A 237 -0.96 -1.47 4.71
C GLY A 237 -0.15 -0.49 3.88
N LEU A 238 -0.04 0.72 4.33
CA LEU A 238 0.78 1.77 3.73
C LEU A 238 1.94 2.09 4.68
N GLY A 239 3.13 1.64 4.32
CA GLY A 239 4.36 2.01 5.01
C GLY A 239 5.12 3.08 4.25
N THR A 240 5.76 4.00 4.94
CA THR A 240 6.55 5.09 4.35
C THR A 240 7.81 5.40 5.16
N HIS A 241 8.71 6.20 4.58
CA HIS A 241 9.94 6.67 5.23
C HIS A 241 9.64 7.82 6.21
N THR A 242 10.28 7.84 7.37
CA THR A 242 10.05 8.86 8.42
C THR A 242 10.36 10.29 7.97
N LYS A 243 11.30 10.47 7.01
CA LYS A 243 11.54 11.77 6.40
C LYS A 243 10.31 12.28 5.65
N LYS A 244 9.61 11.40 4.89
CA LYS A 244 8.39 11.76 4.18
C LYS A 244 7.27 12.17 5.13
N ILE A 245 7.17 11.53 6.30
CA ILE A 245 6.22 11.90 7.36
C ILE A 245 6.40 13.36 7.79
N LYS A 246 7.64 13.84 7.84
CA LYS A 246 7.95 15.22 8.20
C LYS A 246 7.77 16.21 7.05
N ASP A 247 8.23 15.83 5.85
CA ASP A 247 8.37 16.76 4.73
C ASP A 247 7.11 16.84 3.85
N LYS A 248 6.27 15.79 3.85
CA LYS A 248 5.13 15.64 2.93
C LYS A 248 3.85 15.14 3.64
N PRO A 249 3.45 15.73 4.78
CA PRO A 249 2.29 15.28 5.56
C PRO A 249 0.99 15.26 4.72
N GLU A 250 0.76 16.30 3.92
CA GLU A 250 -0.43 16.42 3.07
C GLU A 250 -0.49 15.35 1.97
N GLU A 251 0.65 14.98 1.38
CA GLU A 251 0.70 13.91 0.39
C GLU A 251 0.31 12.57 1.04
N ILE A 252 0.81 12.29 2.26
CA ILE A 252 0.48 11.07 3.01
C ILE A 252 -1.02 11.03 3.32
N ARG A 253 -1.61 12.12 3.81
CA ARG A 253 -3.05 12.23 4.07
C ARG A 253 -3.87 11.93 2.82
N ARG A 254 -3.53 12.52 1.69
CA ARG A 254 -4.17 12.30 0.39
C ARG A 254 -4.00 10.86 -0.12
N ALA A 255 -2.81 10.27 0.03
CA ALA A 255 -2.58 8.87 -0.33
C ALA A 255 -3.42 7.91 0.52
N ILE A 256 -3.57 8.17 1.82
CA ILE A 256 -4.45 7.40 2.72
C ILE A 256 -5.91 7.53 2.28
N LYS A 257 -6.39 8.73 1.97
CA LYS A 257 -7.76 8.94 1.47
C LYS A 257 -8.04 8.11 0.21
N ALA A 258 -7.14 8.16 -0.77
CA ALA A 258 -7.26 7.39 -2.01
C ALA A 258 -7.35 5.88 -1.73
N THR A 259 -6.55 5.36 -0.80
CA THR A 259 -6.54 3.93 -0.47
C THR A 259 -7.76 3.48 0.34
N ILE A 260 -8.29 4.30 1.25
CA ILE A 260 -9.57 4.04 1.95
C ILE A 260 -10.72 3.97 0.95
N ARG A 261 -10.80 4.94 0.03
CA ARG A 261 -11.80 4.95 -1.05
C ARG A 261 -11.71 3.68 -1.91
N ALA A 262 -10.49 3.26 -2.24
CA ALA A 262 -10.27 2.04 -3.02
C ALA A 262 -10.75 0.78 -2.29
N ASN A 263 -10.48 0.65 -1.00
CA ASN A 263 -10.93 -0.50 -0.20
C ASN A 263 -12.45 -0.56 -0.08
N ARG A 264 -13.11 0.59 0.10
CA ARG A 264 -14.57 0.68 0.09
C ARG A 264 -15.13 0.28 -1.27
N PHE A 265 -14.54 0.80 -2.34
CA PHE A 265 -14.92 0.44 -3.70
C PHE A 265 -14.79 -1.07 -3.94
N ILE A 266 -13.69 -1.69 -3.52
CA ILE A 266 -13.47 -3.15 -3.63
C ILE A 266 -14.59 -3.91 -2.94
N ARG A 267 -15.01 -3.50 -1.75
CA ARG A 267 -16.06 -4.20 -0.99
C ARG A 267 -17.44 -4.08 -1.61
N GLU A 268 -17.74 -2.98 -2.26
CA GLU A 268 -19.05 -2.62 -2.76
C GLU A 268 -19.26 -2.95 -4.24
N ASN A 269 -18.19 -3.03 -5.03
CA ASN A 269 -18.24 -3.10 -6.50
C ASN A 269 -17.56 -4.36 -7.05
N ARG A 270 -18.21 -5.52 -6.87
CA ARG A 270 -17.69 -6.83 -7.23
C ARG A 270 -17.17 -6.92 -8.67
N GLU A 271 -17.99 -6.57 -9.66
CA GLU A 271 -17.66 -6.71 -11.07
C GLU A 271 -16.45 -5.86 -11.49
N GLU A 272 -16.39 -4.64 -10.99
CA GLU A 272 -15.31 -3.70 -11.31
C GLU A 272 -14.00 -4.06 -10.58
N ALA A 273 -14.08 -4.56 -9.35
CA ALA A 273 -12.93 -5.06 -8.60
C ALA A 273 -12.36 -6.31 -9.27
N VAL A 274 -13.23 -7.25 -9.67
CA VAL A 274 -12.82 -8.47 -10.41
C VAL A 274 -12.20 -8.10 -11.76
N ARG A 275 -12.81 -7.18 -12.53
CA ARG A 275 -12.23 -6.69 -13.79
C ARG A 275 -10.85 -6.08 -13.57
N THR A 276 -10.70 -5.28 -12.52
CA THR A 276 -9.39 -4.69 -12.18
C THR A 276 -8.36 -5.77 -11.85
N LEU A 277 -8.75 -6.80 -11.10
CA LEU A 277 -7.86 -7.92 -10.76
C LEU A 277 -7.44 -8.73 -12.00
N VAL A 278 -8.38 -9.03 -12.91
CA VAL A 278 -8.09 -9.72 -14.18
C VAL A 278 -7.10 -8.93 -15.02
N ASP A 279 -7.37 -7.63 -15.22
CA ASP A 279 -6.56 -6.77 -16.06
C ASP A 279 -5.15 -6.55 -15.50
N TRP A 280 -5.06 -6.32 -14.20
CA TRP A 280 -3.80 -6.01 -13.51
C TRP A 280 -2.99 -7.26 -13.16
N GLY A 281 -3.68 -8.27 -12.60
CA GLY A 281 -3.05 -9.52 -12.16
C GLY A 281 -2.78 -10.52 -13.28
N LYS A 282 -3.37 -10.30 -14.48
CA LYS A 282 -3.32 -11.24 -15.61
C LYS A 282 -3.75 -12.65 -15.22
N VAL A 283 -4.83 -12.73 -14.44
CA VAL A 283 -5.39 -13.98 -13.92
C VAL A 283 -6.69 -14.32 -14.64
N GLU A 284 -7.04 -15.62 -14.64
CA GLU A 284 -8.30 -16.09 -15.19
C GLU A 284 -9.49 -15.51 -14.44
N ARG A 285 -10.60 -15.28 -15.16
CA ARG A 285 -11.79 -14.61 -14.62
C ARG A 285 -12.43 -15.37 -13.47
N ASP A 286 -12.57 -16.67 -13.59
CA ASP A 286 -13.16 -17.52 -12.55
C ASP A 286 -12.30 -17.54 -11.28
N TYR A 287 -10.97 -17.55 -11.44
CA TYR A 287 -10.04 -17.39 -10.33
C TYR A 287 -10.19 -16.02 -9.65
N ALA A 288 -10.35 -14.95 -10.44
CA ALA A 288 -10.54 -13.61 -9.90
C ALA A 288 -11.85 -13.48 -9.11
N TYR A 289 -12.97 -14.06 -9.59
CA TYR A 289 -14.22 -14.11 -8.85
C TYR A 289 -14.08 -14.88 -7.54
N ALA A 290 -13.50 -16.08 -7.57
CA ALA A 290 -13.28 -16.88 -6.38
C ALA A 290 -12.39 -16.18 -5.36
N SER A 291 -11.32 -15.51 -5.82
CA SER A 291 -10.43 -14.70 -4.97
C SER A 291 -11.16 -13.53 -4.33
N TYR A 292 -11.99 -12.83 -5.10
CA TYR A 292 -12.79 -11.72 -4.61
C TYR A 292 -13.78 -12.16 -3.54
N ASP A 293 -14.57 -13.20 -3.83
CA ASP A 293 -15.60 -13.70 -2.91
C ASP A 293 -15.01 -14.19 -1.58
N ALA A 294 -13.81 -14.80 -1.63
CA ALA A 294 -13.10 -15.26 -0.44
C ALA A 294 -12.50 -14.11 0.40
N LEU A 295 -12.01 -13.04 -0.22
CA LEU A 295 -11.13 -12.06 0.44
C LEU A 295 -11.73 -10.66 0.60
N ARG A 296 -12.83 -10.32 -0.08
CA ARG A 296 -13.37 -8.94 -0.08
C ARG A 296 -13.61 -8.38 1.32
N ASN A 297 -14.06 -9.24 2.26
CA ASN A 297 -14.37 -8.82 3.61
C ASN A 297 -13.14 -8.53 4.48
N LEU A 298 -11.95 -8.92 4.04
CA LEU A 298 -10.69 -8.64 4.72
C LEU A 298 -10.16 -7.22 4.42
N PHE A 299 -10.68 -6.57 3.37
CA PHE A 299 -10.29 -5.20 3.04
C PHE A 299 -10.83 -4.23 4.09
N ASN A 300 -9.94 -3.53 4.71
CA ASN A 300 -10.19 -2.54 5.73
C ASN A 300 -10.79 -1.26 5.10
N VAL A 301 -11.93 -0.80 5.59
CA VAL A 301 -12.67 0.33 5.01
C VAL A 301 -12.45 1.67 5.70
N ASP A 302 -11.65 1.68 6.76
CA ASP A 302 -11.34 2.87 7.54
C ASP A 302 -9.83 3.19 7.64
N GLY A 303 -8.96 2.32 7.12
CA GLY A 303 -7.51 2.48 7.16
C GLY A 303 -6.88 2.18 8.53
N GLY A 304 -7.67 1.80 9.53
CA GLY A 304 -7.22 1.54 10.90
C GLY A 304 -6.29 0.34 11.00
N VAL A 305 -5.56 0.24 12.10
CA VAL A 305 -4.70 -0.89 12.44
C VAL A 305 -5.18 -1.46 13.78
N PRO A 306 -5.72 -2.69 13.80
CA PRO A 306 -6.17 -3.32 15.03
C PRO A 306 -5.02 -3.48 16.05
N GLU A 307 -5.22 -2.99 17.27
CA GLU A 307 -4.16 -2.93 18.28
C GLU A 307 -3.63 -4.33 18.65
N ASP A 308 -4.53 -5.29 18.90
CA ASP A 308 -4.11 -6.65 19.24
C ASP A 308 -3.40 -7.33 18.07
N GLY A 309 -3.86 -7.09 16.85
CA GLY A 309 -3.18 -7.56 15.64
C GLY A 309 -1.79 -6.94 15.49
N LEU A 310 -1.63 -5.65 15.76
CA LEU A 310 -0.34 -4.97 15.73
C LEU A 310 0.64 -5.57 16.75
N LYS A 311 0.18 -5.86 17.97
CA LYS A 311 1.00 -6.55 19.00
C LYS A 311 1.52 -7.88 18.47
N LEU A 312 0.66 -8.69 17.83
CA LEU A 312 1.06 -9.97 17.24
C LEU A 312 2.11 -9.80 16.13
N VAL A 313 1.96 -8.81 15.25
CA VAL A 313 2.96 -8.51 14.21
C VAL A 313 4.30 -8.10 14.82
N ILE A 314 4.27 -7.21 15.83
CA ILE A 314 5.49 -6.78 16.54
C ILE A 314 6.18 -7.98 17.19
N ASP A 315 5.45 -8.82 17.91
CA ASP A 315 6.00 -10.01 18.56
C ASP A 315 6.60 -11.00 17.56
N GLN A 316 5.93 -11.20 16.44
CA GLN A 316 6.44 -12.04 15.36
C GLN A 316 7.71 -11.47 14.75
N ALA A 317 7.74 -10.17 14.46
CA ALA A 317 8.91 -9.49 13.88
C ALA A 317 10.10 -9.50 14.85
N ARG A 318 9.86 -9.30 16.15
CA ARG A 318 10.89 -9.42 17.19
C ARG A 318 11.51 -10.82 17.23
N ARG A 319 10.69 -11.87 17.23
CA ARG A 319 11.16 -13.27 17.23
C ARG A 319 11.98 -13.57 15.98
N SER A 320 11.49 -13.21 14.81
CA SER A 320 12.19 -13.42 13.54
C SER A 320 13.52 -12.65 13.46
N GLY A 321 13.55 -11.42 13.96
CA GLY A 321 14.73 -10.56 14.04
C GLY A 321 15.64 -10.84 15.23
N LYS A 322 15.26 -11.78 16.12
CA LYS A 322 15.97 -12.08 17.38
C LYS A 322 16.17 -10.83 18.26
N VAL A 323 15.18 -9.94 18.29
CA VAL A 323 15.21 -8.70 19.07
C VAL A 323 14.60 -8.96 20.44
N SER A 324 15.40 -8.83 21.52
CA SER A 324 15.00 -9.08 22.90
C SER A 324 14.34 -7.89 23.58
N ARG A 325 14.61 -6.64 23.14
CA ARG A 325 14.02 -5.46 23.73
C ARG A 325 12.51 -5.38 23.46
N GLU A 326 11.80 -4.69 24.33
CA GLU A 326 10.41 -4.30 24.03
C GLU A 326 10.35 -3.28 22.90
N VAL A 327 9.26 -3.33 22.14
CA VAL A 327 8.96 -2.44 21.03
C VAL A 327 7.55 -1.91 21.23
N THR A 328 7.44 -0.59 21.30
CA THR A 328 6.13 0.06 21.43
C THR A 328 5.45 0.21 20.06
N PRO A 329 4.11 0.26 19.99
CA PRO A 329 3.38 0.56 18.76
C PRO A 329 3.89 1.83 18.05
N ALA A 330 4.19 2.90 18.78
CA ALA A 330 4.65 4.17 18.23
C ALA A 330 6.01 4.09 17.51
N GLU A 331 6.81 3.06 17.79
CA GLU A 331 8.06 2.82 17.07
C GLU A 331 7.83 2.26 15.65
N VAL A 332 6.67 1.71 15.36
CA VAL A 332 6.39 1.00 14.10
C VAL A 332 5.23 1.59 13.32
N VAL A 333 4.31 2.33 13.98
CA VAL A 333 3.17 3.00 13.31
C VAL A 333 3.11 4.48 13.66
N ASP A 334 2.62 5.29 12.72
CA ASP A 334 2.22 6.69 12.91
C ASP A 334 0.89 6.91 12.20
N LEU A 335 -0.20 6.94 12.97
CA LEU A 335 -1.57 7.04 12.46
C LEU A 335 -2.13 8.47 12.54
N THR A 336 -1.27 9.48 12.69
CA THR A 336 -1.70 10.89 12.79
C THR A 336 -2.49 11.30 11.56
N PHE A 337 -1.93 11.10 10.38
CA PHE A 337 -2.58 11.48 9.10
C PHE A 337 -3.76 10.59 8.72
N LEU A 338 -3.84 9.38 9.28
CA LEU A 338 -5.02 8.53 9.11
C LEU A 338 -6.25 9.17 9.74
N ARG A 339 -6.15 9.72 10.94
CA ARG A 339 -7.28 10.37 11.63
C ARG A 339 -7.79 11.58 10.86
N GLU A 340 -6.88 12.37 10.29
CA GLU A 340 -7.22 13.50 9.43
C GLU A 340 -7.91 13.04 8.13
N ALA A 341 -7.36 12.02 7.47
CA ALA A 341 -7.95 11.43 6.26
C ALA A 341 -9.35 10.84 6.53
N GLN A 342 -9.54 10.21 7.68
CA GLN A 342 -10.85 9.70 8.12
C GLN A 342 -11.86 10.84 8.33
N ALA A 343 -11.44 11.93 8.97
CA ALA A 343 -12.28 13.11 9.17
C ALA A 343 -12.72 13.74 7.84
N ASP A 344 -11.79 13.91 6.89
CA ASP A 344 -12.07 14.41 5.54
C ASP A 344 -13.10 13.55 4.78
N LEU A 345 -13.04 12.24 4.97
CA LEU A 345 -13.94 11.29 4.30
C LEU A 345 -15.25 11.06 5.07
N GLY A 346 -15.43 11.67 6.24
CA GLY A 346 -16.56 11.39 7.11
C GLY A 346 -16.60 9.93 7.59
N VAL A 347 -15.44 9.30 7.78
CA VAL A 347 -15.29 7.91 8.18
C VAL A 347 -15.05 7.85 9.67
N LYS A 348 -15.85 7.08 10.39
CA LYS A 348 -15.57 6.78 11.79
C LYS A 348 -14.46 5.72 11.86
N GLY A 349 -13.32 6.09 12.42
CA GLY A 349 -12.23 5.15 12.72
C GLY A 349 -12.58 4.20 13.87
N ARG A 350 -11.86 3.08 13.94
CA ARG A 350 -11.91 2.13 15.07
C ARG A 350 -11.18 2.68 16.27
#